data_1e07ade5baed4c0609114107c20f8f2d
#
_entry.id   1e07ade5baed4c0609114107c20f8f2d
#
_cell.length_a   1.000
_cell.length_b   1.000
_cell.length_c   1.000
_cell.angle_alpha   90.00
_cell.angle_beta   90.00
_cell.angle_gamma   90.00
#
_symmetry.space_group_name_H-M   'P 1'
#
loop_
_entity.id
_entity.type
_entity.pdbx_description
1 polymer ?
#
loop_
_entity_poly.entity_id
_entity_poly.type
_entity_poly.pdbx_seq_one_letter_code
_entity_poly.pdbx_strand_id
1 'polypeptide(L)'
;MMKKKPTLKAFLLFLILPVLGLVAFSFLEIDLLAKTETQELDRLFNDMGVLRFPFPTDPVEITLKDLNGQQVSFSDLRGKIVFINFWTTWCLACVIEMPSMEKLHQKFKDKDFVMVAINLQESASKIKQFYKEYKLTFTTLLDSTGDVGAGLAIRSIPTTFILDKNGRILGKALGPREWEGRKSIALFEYLTDSYVASSNLESIN
;
A
#
# COMPACT_ATOMS: atom_id res chain seq x y z
N MET A 1 39.78 -45.31 -40.86
CA MET A 1 38.62 -44.50 -40.37
C MET A 1 39.10 -43.34 -39.59
N MET A 2 39.17 -42.13 -40.14
CA MET A 2 39.62 -40.93 -39.42
C MET A 2 38.40 -40.33 -38.68
N LYS A 3 38.42 -40.39 -37.33
CA LYS A 3 37.46 -39.67 -36.48
C LYS A 3 37.74 -38.17 -36.56
N LYS A 4 36.89 -37.39 -37.22
CA LYS A 4 36.95 -35.93 -37.23
C LYS A 4 36.81 -35.44 -35.77
N LYS A 5 37.85 -34.73 -35.24
CA LYS A 5 37.77 -34.05 -33.94
C LYS A 5 36.72 -32.97 -34.01
N PRO A 6 35.84 -32.83 -33.01
CA PRO A 6 34.83 -31.76 -32.98
C PRO A 6 35.55 -30.39 -32.98
N THR A 7 35.09 -29.47 -33.82
CA THR A 7 35.67 -28.13 -33.92
C THR A 7 35.32 -27.36 -32.65
N LEU A 8 36.23 -26.48 -32.20
CA LEU A 8 36.03 -25.63 -31.00
C LEU A 8 34.68 -24.90 -31.02
N LYS A 9 34.17 -24.51 -32.22
CA LYS A 9 32.85 -23.93 -32.40
C LYS A 9 31.70 -24.86 -31.98
N ALA A 10 31.80 -26.16 -32.27
CA ALA A 10 30.78 -27.12 -31.87
C ALA A 10 30.77 -27.34 -30.34
N PHE A 11 31.91 -27.31 -29.71
CA PHE A 11 32.06 -27.42 -28.26
C PHE A 11 31.49 -26.17 -27.55
N LEU A 12 31.74 -24.97 -28.08
CA LEU A 12 31.22 -23.71 -27.56
C LEU A 12 29.67 -23.67 -27.66
N LEU A 13 29.12 -24.16 -28.80
CA LEU A 13 27.65 -24.21 -28.98
C LEU A 13 26.99 -25.16 -27.94
N PHE A 14 27.64 -26.27 -27.60
CA PHE A 14 27.15 -27.23 -26.61
C PHE A 14 27.08 -26.69 -25.19
N LEU A 15 27.93 -25.71 -24.87
CA LEU A 15 27.94 -25.03 -23.56
C LEU A 15 26.98 -23.84 -23.52
N ILE A 16 26.81 -23.10 -24.61
CA ILE A 16 26.01 -21.87 -24.65
C ILE A 16 24.50 -22.19 -24.70
N LEU A 17 24.08 -23.18 -25.45
CA LEU A 17 22.67 -23.53 -25.60
C LEU A 17 21.97 -23.91 -24.27
N PRO A 18 22.54 -24.76 -23.39
CA PRO A 18 21.91 -25.06 -22.11
C PRO A 18 21.89 -23.86 -21.17
N VAL A 19 22.89 -22.99 -21.20
CA VAL A 19 22.91 -21.75 -20.38
C VAL A 19 21.82 -20.79 -20.84
N LEU A 20 21.67 -20.58 -22.14
CA LEU A 20 20.57 -19.77 -22.69
C LEU A 20 19.19 -20.36 -22.35
N GLY A 21 19.06 -21.69 -22.39
CA GLY A 21 17.83 -22.38 -21.98
C GLY A 21 17.48 -22.18 -20.51
N LEU A 22 18.48 -22.26 -19.61
CA LEU A 22 18.30 -22.02 -18.19
C LEU A 22 17.93 -20.57 -17.89
N VAL A 23 18.59 -19.62 -18.57
CA VAL A 23 18.27 -18.19 -18.44
C VAL A 23 16.86 -17.90 -18.92
N ALA A 24 16.46 -18.39 -20.10
CA ALA A 24 15.11 -18.22 -20.63
C ALA A 24 14.05 -18.86 -19.72
N PHE A 25 14.32 -20.03 -19.14
CA PHE A 25 13.44 -20.70 -18.19
C PHE A 25 13.27 -19.87 -16.91
N SER A 26 14.37 -19.31 -16.36
CA SER A 26 14.29 -18.45 -15.18
C SER A 26 13.49 -17.17 -15.44
N PHE A 27 13.63 -16.54 -16.61
CA PHE A 27 12.82 -15.37 -16.98
C PHE A 27 11.32 -15.72 -17.08
N LEU A 28 10.99 -16.89 -17.64
CA LEU A 28 9.61 -17.33 -17.75
C LEU A 28 8.96 -17.60 -16.37
N GLU A 29 9.71 -18.20 -15.44
CA GLU A 29 9.23 -18.40 -14.06
C GLU A 29 9.02 -17.09 -13.33
N ILE A 30 9.93 -16.12 -13.47
CA ILE A 30 9.81 -14.78 -12.83
C ILE A 30 8.57 -14.07 -13.39
N ASP A 31 8.34 -14.07 -14.69
CA ASP A 31 7.17 -13.43 -15.32
C ASP A 31 5.86 -14.09 -14.85
N LEU A 32 5.84 -15.43 -14.75
CA LEU A 32 4.67 -16.15 -14.26
C LEU A 32 4.37 -15.84 -12.79
N LEU A 33 5.39 -15.77 -11.94
CA LEU A 33 5.23 -15.40 -10.52
C LEU A 33 4.71 -13.95 -10.38
N ALA A 34 5.30 -13.00 -11.08
CA ALA A 34 4.86 -11.60 -11.07
C ALA A 34 3.40 -11.45 -11.51
N LYS A 35 2.98 -12.20 -12.51
CA LYS A 35 1.61 -12.22 -13.01
C LYS A 35 0.63 -12.80 -12.00
N THR A 36 1.03 -13.85 -11.29
CA THR A 36 0.22 -14.46 -10.23
C THR A 36 0.05 -13.52 -9.04
N GLU A 37 1.12 -12.84 -8.60
CA GLU A 37 1.08 -11.84 -7.54
C GLU A 37 0.16 -10.66 -7.91
N THR A 38 0.26 -10.17 -9.14
CA THR A 38 -0.60 -9.08 -9.62
C THR A 38 -2.08 -9.49 -9.60
N GLN A 39 -2.40 -10.71 -10.05
CA GLN A 39 -3.77 -11.22 -10.06
C GLN A 39 -4.35 -11.40 -8.65
N GLU A 40 -3.55 -11.89 -7.71
CA GLU A 40 -3.98 -12.05 -6.32
C GLU A 40 -4.22 -10.69 -5.66
N LEU A 41 -3.33 -9.73 -5.89
CA LEU A 41 -3.51 -8.37 -5.40
C LEU A 41 -4.78 -7.72 -5.98
N ASP A 42 -5.02 -7.86 -7.30
CA ASP A 42 -6.25 -7.38 -7.93
C ASP A 42 -7.50 -7.99 -7.30
N ARG A 43 -7.48 -9.30 -7.03
CA ARG A 43 -8.58 -10.01 -6.38
C ARG A 43 -8.86 -9.44 -4.98
N LEU A 44 -7.81 -9.28 -4.16
CA LEU A 44 -7.95 -8.77 -2.79
C LEU A 44 -8.52 -7.34 -2.76
N PHE A 45 -8.06 -6.47 -3.66
CA PHE A 45 -8.59 -5.11 -3.78
C PHE A 45 -10.07 -5.11 -4.23
N ASN A 46 -10.40 -5.93 -5.23
CA ASN A 46 -11.77 -6.07 -5.73
C ASN A 46 -12.72 -6.61 -4.65
N ASP A 47 -12.29 -7.60 -3.88
CA ASP A 47 -13.06 -8.17 -2.77
C ASP A 47 -13.44 -7.15 -1.70
N MET A 48 -12.58 -6.12 -1.51
CA MET A 48 -12.82 -4.99 -0.63
C MET A 48 -13.58 -3.83 -1.30
N GLY A 49 -13.85 -3.89 -2.60
CA GLY A 49 -14.40 -2.78 -3.36
C GLY A 49 -13.48 -1.56 -3.36
N VAL A 50 -12.18 -1.78 -3.30
CA VAL A 50 -11.14 -0.75 -3.39
C VAL A 50 -10.67 -0.66 -4.84
N LEU A 51 -10.74 0.53 -5.43
CA LEU A 51 -10.20 0.78 -6.76
C LEU A 51 -8.68 0.67 -6.72
N ARG A 52 -8.12 -0.33 -7.40
CA ARG A 52 -6.68 -0.50 -7.51
C ARG A 52 -6.09 0.45 -8.57
N PHE A 53 -4.89 0.95 -8.30
CA PHE A 53 -4.06 1.69 -9.24
C PHE A 53 -3.03 0.71 -9.85
N PRO A 54 -3.20 0.29 -11.11
CA PRO A 54 -2.36 -0.76 -11.71
C PRO A 54 -0.97 -0.24 -12.13
N PHE A 55 -0.79 1.07 -12.17
CA PHE A 55 0.47 1.71 -12.54
C PHE A 55 1.06 2.46 -11.34
N PRO A 56 2.39 2.48 -11.19
CA PRO A 56 3.03 3.26 -10.14
C PRO A 56 2.64 4.74 -10.24
N THR A 57 2.28 5.33 -9.10
CA THR A 57 2.12 6.78 -8.97
C THR A 57 3.42 7.37 -8.46
N ASP A 58 3.55 8.68 -8.52
CA ASP A 58 4.58 9.34 -7.72
C ASP A 58 4.33 9.10 -6.23
N PRO A 59 5.37 9.03 -5.40
CA PRO A 59 5.21 8.97 -3.96
C PRO A 59 4.38 10.13 -3.43
N VAL A 60 3.47 9.83 -2.51
CA VAL A 60 2.67 10.86 -1.83
C VAL A 60 3.55 11.59 -0.83
N GLU A 61 3.70 12.90 -1.02
CA GLU A 61 4.47 13.78 -0.13
C GLU A 61 3.50 14.70 0.63
N ILE A 62 3.31 14.40 1.91
CA ILE A 62 2.46 15.15 2.85
C ILE A 62 3.26 15.41 4.11
N THR A 63 3.17 16.62 4.63
CA THR A 63 3.66 16.97 5.96
C THR A 63 2.57 17.76 6.69
N LEU A 64 2.04 17.19 7.76
CA LEU A 64 0.98 17.78 8.57
C LEU A 64 1.34 17.67 10.05
N LYS A 65 0.62 18.40 10.90
CA LYS A 65 0.74 18.29 12.35
C LYS A 65 -0.23 17.25 12.91
N ASP A 66 0.25 16.51 13.89
CA ASP A 66 -0.62 15.66 14.72
C ASP A 66 -1.38 16.47 15.79
N LEU A 67 -2.17 15.77 16.62
CA LEU A 67 -2.91 16.41 17.72
C LEU A 67 -2.02 17.03 18.81
N ASN A 68 -0.75 16.69 18.87
CA ASN A 68 0.21 17.24 19.82
C ASN A 68 1.04 18.39 19.23
N GLY A 69 0.79 18.71 17.94
CA GLY A 69 1.51 19.75 17.21
C GLY A 69 2.84 19.28 16.62
N GLN A 70 3.16 17.99 16.72
CA GLN A 70 4.35 17.40 16.10
C GLN A 70 4.15 17.26 14.59
N GLN A 71 5.16 17.61 13.80
CA GLN A 71 5.13 17.38 12.37
C GLN A 71 5.33 15.91 12.07
N VAL A 72 4.51 15.38 11.18
CA VAL A 72 4.60 14.02 10.63
C VAL A 72 4.74 14.15 9.12
N SER A 73 5.83 13.67 8.58
CA SER A 73 6.08 13.61 7.14
C SER A 73 5.84 12.20 6.62
N PHE A 74 5.23 12.07 5.46
CA PHE A 74 5.01 10.76 4.84
C PHE A 74 6.30 10.14 4.32
N SER A 75 7.35 10.93 4.11
CA SER A 75 8.72 10.40 3.89
C SER A 75 9.22 9.56 5.06
N ASP A 76 8.82 9.87 6.30
CA ASP A 76 9.22 9.14 7.51
C ASP A 76 8.47 7.80 7.66
N LEU A 77 7.43 7.59 6.85
CA LEU A 77 6.61 6.38 6.83
C LEU A 77 7.06 5.37 5.76
N ARG A 78 8.12 5.67 5.00
CA ARG A 78 8.67 4.74 4.01
C ARG A 78 9.06 3.41 4.67
N GLY A 79 8.93 2.33 3.93
CA GLY A 79 9.11 0.96 4.45
C GLY A 79 7.85 0.37 5.07
N LYS A 80 6.77 1.15 5.21
CA LYS A 80 5.49 0.68 5.75
C LYS A 80 4.36 0.79 4.73
N ILE A 81 3.39 -0.09 4.83
CA ILE A 81 2.08 0.07 4.19
C ILE A 81 1.33 1.17 4.95
N VAL A 82 0.92 2.21 4.23
CA VAL A 82 0.23 3.36 4.85
C VAL A 82 -1.25 3.34 4.48
N PHE A 83 -2.10 3.29 5.49
CA PHE A 83 -3.54 3.47 5.37
C PHE A 83 -3.86 4.93 5.67
N ILE A 84 -4.38 5.69 4.69
CA ILE A 84 -4.78 7.08 4.85
C ILE A 84 -6.30 7.16 4.76
N ASN A 85 -6.95 7.77 5.76
CA ASN A 85 -8.39 8.00 5.73
C ASN A 85 -8.70 9.49 5.89
N PHE A 86 -9.46 10.08 4.97
CA PHE A 86 -9.94 11.45 5.05
C PHE A 86 -11.32 11.49 5.66
N TRP A 87 -11.51 12.30 6.71
CA TRP A 87 -12.68 12.28 7.55
C TRP A 87 -12.97 13.61 8.27
N THR A 88 -14.16 13.69 8.90
CA THR A 88 -14.54 14.75 9.84
C THR A 88 -15.42 14.20 10.96
N THR A 89 -15.53 14.91 12.08
CA THR A 89 -16.36 14.48 13.23
C THR A 89 -17.87 14.53 12.95
N TRP A 90 -18.31 15.34 12.01
CA TRP A 90 -19.73 15.47 11.61
C TRP A 90 -20.14 14.52 10.47
N CYS A 91 -19.21 13.80 9.89
CA CYS A 91 -19.46 12.82 8.83
C CYS A 91 -19.94 11.50 9.43
N LEU A 92 -21.23 11.25 9.45
CA LEU A 92 -21.80 10.02 10.02
C LEU A 92 -21.20 8.75 9.44
N ALA A 93 -21.03 8.69 8.12
CA ALA A 93 -20.42 7.55 7.44
C ALA A 93 -18.96 7.30 7.91
N CYS A 94 -18.19 8.39 8.18
CA CYS A 94 -16.85 8.28 8.73
C CYS A 94 -16.88 7.72 10.17
N VAL A 95 -17.79 8.23 11.00
CA VAL A 95 -17.94 7.79 12.40
C VAL A 95 -18.28 6.30 12.49
N ILE A 96 -19.15 5.81 11.59
CA ILE A 96 -19.57 4.40 11.57
C ILE A 96 -18.38 3.46 11.31
N GLU A 97 -17.42 3.83 10.47
CA GLU A 97 -16.27 2.95 10.16
C GLU A 97 -15.13 3.00 11.21
N MET A 98 -15.07 4.06 12.05
CA MET A 98 -13.98 4.26 13.02
C MET A 98 -13.73 3.07 13.95
N PRO A 99 -14.74 2.39 14.52
CA PRO A 99 -14.48 1.22 15.37
C PRO A 99 -13.81 0.06 14.62
N SER A 100 -14.15 -0.15 13.35
CA SER A 100 -13.52 -1.18 12.52
C SER A 100 -12.09 -0.80 12.11
N MET A 101 -11.84 0.50 11.88
CA MET A 101 -10.50 1.03 11.67
C MET A 101 -9.62 0.82 12.90
N GLU A 102 -10.13 1.13 14.10
CA GLU A 102 -9.40 0.91 15.35
C GLU A 102 -8.99 -0.56 15.53
N LYS A 103 -9.88 -1.49 15.26
CA LYS A 103 -9.56 -2.92 15.34
C LYS A 103 -8.51 -3.35 14.31
N LEU A 104 -8.59 -2.83 13.07
CA LEU A 104 -7.55 -3.05 12.07
C LEU A 104 -6.21 -2.49 12.55
N HIS A 105 -6.20 -1.24 13.06
CA HIS A 105 -5.00 -0.61 13.60
C HIS A 105 -4.37 -1.47 14.70
N GLN A 106 -5.16 -1.91 15.69
CA GLN A 106 -4.65 -2.73 16.80
C GLN A 106 -4.07 -4.07 16.33
N LYS A 107 -4.65 -4.67 15.29
CA LYS A 107 -4.16 -5.92 14.72
C LYS A 107 -2.81 -5.77 14.02
N PHE A 108 -2.56 -4.63 13.37
CA PHE A 108 -1.39 -4.43 12.50
C PHE A 108 -0.34 -3.45 13.06
N LYS A 109 -0.55 -2.82 14.22
CA LYS A 109 0.35 -1.79 14.79
C LYS A 109 1.79 -2.22 15.00
N ASP A 110 2.03 -3.53 15.17
CA ASP A 110 3.35 -4.10 15.40
C ASP A 110 3.97 -4.70 14.10
N LYS A 111 3.33 -4.46 12.93
CA LYS A 111 3.80 -4.85 11.60
C LYS A 111 4.30 -3.62 10.82
N ASP A 112 4.83 -3.85 9.61
CA ASP A 112 5.16 -2.78 8.65
C ASP A 112 3.88 -2.09 8.12
N PHE A 113 3.09 -1.55 9.03
CA PHE A 113 1.81 -0.91 8.78
C PHE A 113 1.67 0.35 9.62
N VAL A 114 1.08 1.39 9.06
CA VAL A 114 0.68 2.58 9.80
C VAL A 114 -0.67 3.09 9.32
N MET A 115 -1.55 3.40 10.26
CA MET A 115 -2.83 4.04 9.99
C MET A 115 -2.75 5.52 10.34
N VAL A 116 -3.11 6.35 9.37
CA VAL A 116 -3.16 7.80 9.49
C VAL A 116 -4.54 8.29 9.06
N ALA A 117 -5.28 8.92 9.96
CA ALA A 117 -6.51 9.62 9.63
C ALA A 117 -6.22 11.11 9.42
N ILE A 118 -6.60 11.68 8.28
CA ILE A 118 -6.44 13.11 8.00
C ILE A 118 -7.79 13.80 8.20
N ASN A 119 -7.87 14.62 9.25
CA ASN A 119 -9.07 15.37 9.52
C ASN A 119 -9.10 16.68 8.73
N LEU A 120 -10.23 16.95 8.09
CA LEU A 120 -10.40 18.12 7.23
C LEU A 120 -11.00 19.29 8.02
N GLN A 121 -10.21 20.36 8.18
CA GLN A 121 -10.62 21.69 8.61
C GLN A 121 -11.33 21.79 9.98
N GLU A 122 -11.04 20.88 10.91
CA GLU A 122 -11.56 20.96 12.27
C GLU A 122 -10.44 21.26 13.29
N SER A 123 -10.81 21.79 14.45
CA SER A 123 -9.86 22.12 15.51
C SER A 123 -9.32 20.87 16.21
N ALA A 124 -8.05 20.92 16.63
CA ALA A 124 -7.42 19.84 17.39
C ALA A 124 -8.19 19.50 18.69
N SER A 125 -8.78 20.50 19.35
CA SER A 125 -9.57 20.28 20.58
C SER A 125 -10.81 19.43 20.35
N LYS A 126 -11.53 19.69 19.25
CA LYS A 126 -12.72 18.91 18.87
C LYS A 126 -12.35 17.49 18.54
N ILE A 127 -11.27 17.28 17.79
CA ILE A 127 -10.80 15.96 17.40
C ILE A 127 -10.28 15.18 18.63
N LYS A 128 -9.55 15.82 19.55
CA LYS A 128 -9.12 15.18 20.81
C LYS A 128 -10.30 14.69 21.64
N GLN A 129 -11.37 15.48 21.74
CA GLN A 129 -12.59 15.06 22.43
C GLN A 129 -13.21 13.84 21.75
N PHE A 130 -13.33 13.86 20.44
CA PHE A 130 -13.85 12.75 19.63
C PHE A 130 -13.02 11.47 19.82
N TYR A 131 -11.69 11.55 19.72
CA TYR A 131 -10.79 10.41 19.94
C TYR A 131 -10.94 9.79 21.32
N LYS A 132 -11.09 10.63 22.34
CA LYS A 132 -11.35 10.16 23.71
C LYS A 132 -12.69 9.45 23.83
N GLU A 133 -13.76 10.00 23.24
CA GLU A 133 -15.10 9.44 23.27
C GLU A 133 -15.17 8.08 22.57
N TYR A 134 -14.60 7.98 21.37
CA TYR A 134 -14.60 6.76 20.54
C TYR A 134 -13.44 5.82 20.87
N LYS A 135 -12.56 6.16 21.82
CA LYS A 135 -11.38 5.37 22.24
C LYS A 135 -10.45 5.03 21.08
N LEU A 136 -10.22 5.97 20.18
CA LEU A 136 -9.36 5.79 19.01
C LEU A 136 -7.91 6.03 19.41
N THR A 137 -7.00 5.21 18.86
CA THR A 137 -5.56 5.26 19.18
C THR A 137 -4.66 5.43 17.95
N PHE A 138 -5.16 5.25 16.73
CA PHE A 138 -4.40 5.51 15.52
C PHE A 138 -4.11 7.01 15.35
N THR A 139 -3.03 7.30 14.62
CA THR A 139 -2.59 8.68 14.40
C THR A 139 -3.62 9.48 13.60
N THR A 140 -3.91 10.71 14.04
CA THR A 140 -4.65 11.67 13.22
C THR A 140 -3.82 12.92 12.96
N LEU A 141 -3.90 13.42 11.73
CA LEU A 141 -3.23 14.62 11.25
C LEU A 141 -4.26 15.68 10.89
N LEU A 142 -3.85 16.95 11.00
CA LEU A 142 -4.72 18.10 10.84
C LEU A 142 -4.48 18.78 9.49
N ASP A 143 -5.36 18.59 8.53
CA ASP A 143 -5.41 19.38 7.30
C ASP A 143 -6.29 20.62 7.55
N SER A 144 -5.74 21.56 8.34
CA SER A 144 -6.49 22.75 8.82
C SER A 144 -6.90 23.71 7.71
N THR A 145 -6.16 23.73 6.60
CA THR A 145 -6.45 24.57 5.42
C THR A 145 -7.30 23.83 4.39
N GLY A 146 -7.26 22.51 4.38
CA GLY A 146 -7.90 21.66 3.36
C GLY A 146 -7.04 21.47 2.10
N ASP A 147 -5.79 21.97 2.12
CA ASP A 147 -4.91 21.94 0.94
C ASP A 147 -4.52 20.50 0.55
N VAL A 148 -4.28 19.63 1.54
CA VAL A 148 -3.94 18.23 1.29
C VAL A 148 -5.14 17.49 0.69
N GLY A 149 -6.34 17.70 1.25
CA GLY A 149 -7.57 17.14 0.69
C GLY A 149 -7.82 17.62 -0.74
N ALA A 150 -7.60 18.91 -1.02
CA ALA A 150 -7.72 19.47 -2.36
C ALA A 150 -6.68 18.89 -3.32
N GLY A 151 -5.41 18.79 -2.90
CA GLY A 151 -4.31 18.25 -3.70
C GLY A 151 -4.51 16.78 -4.10
N LEU A 152 -5.10 15.97 -3.20
CA LEU A 152 -5.47 14.58 -3.49
C LEU A 152 -6.87 14.43 -4.09
N ALA A 153 -7.47 15.53 -4.53
CA ALA A 153 -8.78 15.58 -5.17
C ALA A 153 -9.88 14.84 -4.35
N ILE A 154 -9.89 15.07 -3.02
CA ILE A 154 -10.95 14.55 -2.15
C ILE A 154 -12.26 15.28 -2.47
N ARG A 155 -13.26 14.52 -2.95
CA ARG A 155 -14.60 15.03 -3.34
C ARG A 155 -15.70 14.53 -2.42
N SER A 156 -15.42 13.50 -1.65
CA SER A 156 -16.35 12.89 -0.68
C SER A 156 -15.57 12.28 0.47
N ILE A 157 -16.22 12.13 1.62
CA ILE A 157 -15.68 11.46 2.79
C ILE A 157 -16.66 10.40 3.30
N PRO A 158 -16.18 9.30 3.86
CA PRO A 158 -14.76 8.97 3.98
C PRO A 158 -14.15 8.58 2.62
N THR A 159 -12.91 8.95 2.43
CA THR A 159 -12.07 8.47 1.32
C THR A 159 -10.79 7.88 1.91
N THR A 160 -10.48 6.65 1.51
CA THR A 160 -9.29 5.96 1.99
C THR A 160 -8.33 5.70 0.84
N PHE A 161 -7.04 5.98 1.06
CA PHE A 161 -5.95 5.51 0.19
C PHE A 161 -5.12 4.47 0.92
N ILE A 162 -4.58 3.54 0.15
CA ILE A 162 -3.60 2.56 0.61
C ILE A 162 -2.32 2.83 -0.17
N LEU A 163 -1.21 3.07 0.55
CA LEU A 163 0.11 3.27 -0.05
C LEU A 163 1.00 2.06 0.16
N ASP A 164 1.89 1.83 -0.80
CA ASP A 164 2.95 0.84 -0.68
C ASP A 164 4.10 1.33 0.22
N LYS A 165 5.11 0.48 0.42
CA LYS A 165 6.32 0.78 1.22
C LYS A 165 7.16 1.93 0.63
N ASN A 166 6.99 2.26 -0.64
CA ASN A 166 7.63 3.40 -1.31
C ASN A 166 6.78 4.68 -1.24
N GLY A 167 5.58 4.62 -0.63
CA GLY A 167 4.64 5.74 -0.51
C GLY A 167 3.82 6.00 -1.76
N ARG A 168 3.76 5.07 -2.71
CA ARG A 168 2.97 5.16 -3.94
C ARG A 168 1.56 4.64 -3.70
N ILE A 169 0.57 5.22 -4.33
CA ILE A 169 -0.82 4.81 -4.17
C ILE A 169 -1.05 3.45 -4.82
N LEU A 170 -1.45 2.46 -4.02
CA LEU A 170 -1.90 1.15 -4.48
C LEU A 170 -3.39 1.13 -4.80
N GLY A 171 -4.18 1.83 -3.99
CA GLY A 171 -5.62 1.82 -4.18
C GLY A 171 -6.36 2.93 -3.43
N LYS A 172 -7.64 3.13 -3.84
CA LYS A 172 -8.55 4.14 -3.30
C LYS A 172 -9.92 3.53 -3.02
N ALA A 173 -10.44 3.76 -1.83
CA ALA A 173 -11.82 3.43 -1.47
C ALA A 173 -12.64 4.70 -1.26
N LEU A 174 -13.88 4.71 -1.77
CA LEU A 174 -14.86 5.78 -1.55
C LEU A 174 -15.98 5.25 -0.66
N GLY A 175 -16.34 6.01 0.36
CA GLY A 175 -17.36 5.64 1.35
C GLY A 175 -16.87 4.63 2.40
N PRO A 176 -17.71 4.38 3.43
CA PRO A 176 -17.34 3.59 4.59
C PRO A 176 -17.15 2.11 4.27
N ARG A 177 -16.29 1.45 5.04
CA ARG A 177 -15.98 0.01 4.94
C ARG A 177 -15.88 -0.63 6.30
N GLU A 178 -16.09 -1.96 6.31
CA GLU A 178 -15.80 -2.80 7.47
C GLU A 178 -14.32 -3.25 7.41
N TRP A 179 -13.45 -2.44 8.03
CA TRP A 179 -12.01 -2.65 7.94
C TRP A 179 -11.48 -3.81 8.81
N GLU A 180 -12.27 -4.33 9.75
CA GLU A 180 -11.93 -5.50 10.58
C GLU A 180 -12.34 -6.85 9.95
N GLY A 181 -13.06 -6.82 8.82
CA GLY A 181 -13.58 -8.01 8.15
C GLY A 181 -12.48 -8.90 7.56
N ARG A 182 -12.78 -10.19 7.36
CA ARG A 182 -11.82 -11.17 6.81
C ARG A 182 -11.16 -10.72 5.51
N LYS A 183 -11.90 -10.05 4.63
CA LYS A 183 -11.37 -9.56 3.34
C LYS A 183 -10.31 -8.47 3.54
N SER A 184 -10.57 -7.54 4.45
CA SER A 184 -9.63 -6.48 4.80
C SER A 184 -8.37 -7.06 5.46
N ILE A 185 -8.55 -7.96 6.41
CA ILE A 185 -7.42 -8.64 7.06
C ILE A 185 -6.55 -9.37 6.04
N ALA A 186 -7.14 -10.13 5.10
CA ALA A 186 -6.40 -10.83 4.06
C ALA A 186 -5.62 -9.86 3.16
N LEU A 187 -6.22 -8.72 2.79
CA LEU A 187 -5.52 -7.68 2.01
C LEU A 187 -4.30 -7.14 2.77
N PHE A 188 -4.47 -6.73 4.03
CA PHE A 188 -3.36 -6.13 4.78
C PHE A 188 -2.31 -7.16 5.21
N GLU A 189 -2.66 -8.41 5.47
CA GLU A 189 -1.69 -9.51 5.65
C GLU A 189 -0.87 -9.71 4.36
N TYR A 190 -1.50 -9.77 3.21
CA TYR A 190 -0.80 -9.87 1.94
C TYR A 190 0.16 -8.68 1.72
N LEU A 191 -0.31 -7.43 1.92
CA LEU A 191 0.48 -6.23 1.72
C LEU A 191 1.68 -6.13 2.68
N THR A 192 1.51 -6.50 3.94
CA THR A 192 2.60 -6.42 4.94
C THR A 192 3.62 -7.54 4.80
N ASP A 193 3.18 -8.76 4.49
CA ASP A 193 4.01 -9.96 4.57
C ASP A 193 4.59 -10.37 3.20
N SER A 194 3.85 -10.17 2.09
CA SER A 194 4.23 -10.69 0.77
C SER A 194 4.68 -9.63 -0.23
N TYR A 195 4.23 -8.39 -0.09
CA TYR A 195 4.49 -7.30 -1.06
C TYR A 195 5.95 -6.80 -1.04
N VAL A 196 6.84 -7.43 -0.30
CA VAL A 196 8.27 -7.09 -0.24
C VAL A 196 9.00 -7.42 -1.55
N ALA A 197 8.53 -8.41 -2.30
CA ALA A 197 9.28 -8.98 -3.42
C ALA A 197 9.24 -8.11 -4.70
N SER A 198 8.14 -7.42 -4.99
CA SER A 198 8.01 -6.68 -6.25
C SER A 198 8.65 -5.29 -6.25
N SER A 199 8.77 -4.65 -5.09
CA SER A 199 9.37 -3.32 -4.99
C SER A 199 10.90 -3.31 -5.17
N ASN A 200 11.57 -4.44 -4.95
CA ASN A 200 13.02 -4.57 -5.09
C ASN A 200 13.49 -4.85 -6.52
N LEU A 201 12.59 -5.25 -7.42
CA LEU A 201 12.93 -5.52 -8.83
C LEU A 201 13.04 -4.25 -9.68
N GLU A 202 12.39 -3.14 -9.28
CA GLU A 202 12.47 -1.86 -9.99
C GLU A 202 13.74 -1.05 -9.67
N SER A 203 14.50 -1.40 -8.63
CA SER A 203 15.74 -0.70 -8.23
C SER A 203 17.00 -1.22 -8.93
N ILE A 204 16.90 -2.17 -9.87
CA ILE A 204 18.03 -2.82 -10.56
C ILE A 204 18.15 -2.36 -12.03
N ASN A 205 17.34 -1.41 -12.50
CA ASN A 205 17.46 -0.83 -13.84
C ASN A 205 17.94 0.61 -13.79
#